data_61afda111d9de905569b385ac38de5c3
#
_entry.id   61afda111d9de905569b385ac38de5c3
#
_cell.length_a   1.000
_cell.length_b   1.000
_cell.length_c   1.000
_cell.angle_alpha   90.00
_cell.angle_beta   90.00
_cell.angle_gamma   90.00
#
_symmetry.space_group_name_H-M   'P 1'
#
loop_
_entity.id
_entity.type
_entity.pdbx_description
1 polymer ?
#
loop_
_entity_poly.entity_id
_entity_poly.type
_entity_poly.pdbx_seq_one_letter_code
_entity_poly.pdbx_strand_id
1 'polypeptide(L)'
;MPAKRSPARRPTMKDIARRAGVSESAVSFALNDRPGVSDVTRDRVRRVAEQLGWRPSTAARQLSGEGAATVGLVVARPADALGVDSFFLQLISGIQEVLAERHLGLLFQVVEDVDAECAVYRRWWAEHRVDGVLVVDPRVDDPRPGLLDELGLPAVVIGGAPDAPHPGMSTVWADDAGAMAAVVDALYALGHRRIVHIAGLPGLAHTERRIRTLRAEAERRGLPEVRSLTTDYSDAQGAAVTRRLLEGAEPPSALIYDNDVMALAGVAAASELGFSVPGAVSVVAWEDSPLCRMVKPWLSALSRDTVEFGRTAAQELTALLDGGPARTVRVPVPRLIERESTGPCTAEA
;
A
#
# COMPACT_ATOMS: atom_id res chain seq x y z
N MET A 1 -18.73 -33.03 -30.34
CA MET A 1 -18.85 -31.76 -29.63
C MET A 1 -19.04 -32.05 -28.14
N PRO A 2 -18.17 -31.60 -27.23
CA PRO A 2 -18.41 -31.82 -25.80
C PRO A 2 -19.58 -30.94 -25.33
N ALA A 3 -20.53 -31.56 -24.64
CA ALA A 3 -21.69 -30.88 -24.06
C ALA A 3 -21.24 -29.75 -23.11
N LYS A 4 -21.72 -28.52 -23.34
CA LYS A 4 -21.56 -27.40 -22.41
C LYS A 4 -22.15 -27.83 -21.07
N ARG A 5 -21.28 -28.05 -20.08
CA ARG A 5 -21.72 -28.21 -18.68
C ARG A 5 -22.37 -26.89 -18.25
N SER A 6 -23.66 -26.91 -18.00
CA SER A 6 -24.34 -25.79 -17.35
C SER A 6 -23.65 -25.52 -16.01
N PRO A 7 -23.41 -24.24 -15.64
CA PRO A 7 -22.81 -23.93 -14.35
C PRO A 7 -23.68 -24.51 -13.23
N ALA A 8 -23.04 -25.16 -12.26
CA ALA A 8 -23.73 -25.74 -11.12
C ALA A 8 -24.57 -24.64 -10.44
N ARG A 9 -25.89 -24.82 -10.39
CA ARG A 9 -26.80 -23.87 -9.76
C ARG A 9 -26.48 -23.77 -8.29
N ARG A 10 -26.23 -22.55 -7.80
CA ARG A 10 -26.02 -22.30 -6.37
C ARG A 10 -27.28 -22.67 -5.58
N PRO A 11 -27.15 -23.36 -4.42
CA PRO A 11 -28.28 -23.66 -3.56
C PRO A 11 -29.00 -22.38 -3.13
N THR A 12 -30.33 -22.45 -3.01
CA THR A 12 -31.17 -21.32 -2.60
C THR A 12 -31.86 -21.65 -1.26
N MET A 13 -32.44 -20.64 -0.58
CA MET A 13 -33.27 -20.86 0.61
C MET A 13 -34.41 -21.85 0.33
N LYS A 14 -34.95 -21.85 -0.88
CA LYS A 14 -35.98 -22.80 -1.32
C LYS A 14 -35.46 -24.24 -1.35
N ASP A 15 -34.22 -24.46 -1.70
CA ASP A 15 -33.63 -25.79 -1.70
C ASP A 15 -33.40 -26.29 -0.27
N ILE A 16 -33.00 -25.39 0.67
CA ILE A 16 -32.90 -25.69 2.09
C ILE A 16 -34.31 -26.02 2.66
N ALA A 17 -35.27 -25.17 2.39
CA ALA A 17 -36.67 -25.37 2.84
C ALA A 17 -37.19 -26.75 2.45
N ARG A 18 -37.04 -27.11 1.17
CA ARG A 18 -37.44 -28.43 0.64
C ARG A 18 -36.74 -29.57 1.35
N ARG A 19 -35.45 -29.48 1.57
CA ARG A 19 -34.63 -30.55 2.15
C ARG A 19 -34.82 -30.64 3.68
N ALA A 20 -35.05 -29.53 4.36
CA ALA A 20 -35.32 -29.47 5.79
C ALA A 20 -36.81 -29.74 6.16
N GLY A 21 -37.70 -29.78 5.17
CA GLY A 21 -39.14 -30.00 5.38
C GLY A 21 -39.85 -28.84 6.13
N VAL A 22 -39.45 -27.59 5.83
CA VAL A 22 -40.02 -26.37 6.47
C VAL A 22 -40.29 -25.31 5.41
N SER A 23 -41.00 -24.23 5.79
CA SER A 23 -41.27 -23.09 4.89
C SER A 23 -39.99 -22.24 4.69
N GLU A 24 -39.92 -21.48 3.60
CA GLU A 24 -38.82 -20.53 3.33
C GLU A 24 -38.71 -19.45 4.44
N SER A 25 -39.84 -19.03 5.03
CA SER A 25 -39.86 -18.12 6.17
C SER A 25 -39.23 -18.75 7.42
N ALA A 26 -39.51 -20.04 7.68
CA ALA A 26 -38.87 -20.75 8.78
C ALA A 26 -37.37 -20.92 8.57
N VAL A 27 -36.91 -21.14 7.32
CA VAL A 27 -35.48 -21.13 6.98
C VAL A 27 -34.86 -19.77 7.26
N SER A 28 -35.50 -18.67 6.83
CA SER A 28 -35.01 -17.31 7.08
C SER A 28 -34.94 -17.03 8.59
N PHE A 29 -35.95 -17.41 9.38
CA PHE A 29 -35.93 -17.20 10.84
C PHE A 29 -34.85 -18.04 11.52
N ALA A 30 -34.65 -19.30 11.07
CA ALA A 30 -33.64 -20.19 11.63
C ALA A 30 -32.20 -19.71 11.34
N LEU A 31 -31.96 -19.20 10.14
CA LEU A 31 -30.63 -18.74 9.72
C LEU A 31 -30.26 -17.37 10.30
N ASN A 32 -31.26 -16.51 10.56
CA ASN A 32 -31.05 -15.15 11.09
C ASN A 32 -31.40 -15.05 12.61
N ASP A 33 -31.42 -16.15 13.32
CA ASP A 33 -31.69 -16.23 14.77
C ASP A 33 -32.96 -15.49 15.23
N ARG A 34 -33.93 -15.33 14.35
CA ARG A 34 -35.23 -14.69 14.69
C ARG A 34 -36.10 -15.64 15.50
N PRO A 35 -36.91 -15.10 16.41
CA PRO A 35 -37.92 -15.88 17.10
C PRO A 35 -38.97 -16.44 16.13
N GLY A 36 -39.62 -17.58 16.46
CA GLY A 36 -40.66 -18.20 15.64
C GLY A 36 -40.32 -19.59 15.09
N VAL A 37 -39.16 -20.13 15.40
CA VAL A 37 -38.77 -21.52 15.13
C VAL A 37 -38.16 -22.16 16.36
N SER A 38 -38.42 -23.47 16.58
CA SER A 38 -37.83 -24.23 17.69
C SER A 38 -36.34 -24.47 17.45
N ASP A 39 -35.56 -24.66 18.51
CA ASP A 39 -34.11 -24.95 18.42
C ASP A 39 -33.83 -26.20 17.59
N VAL A 40 -34.65 -27.25 17.74
CA VAL A 40 -34.56 -28.46 16.91
C VAL A 40 -34.73 -28.17 15.41
N THR A 41 -35.64 -27.25 15.08
CA THR A 41 -35.81 -26.85 13.67
C THR A 41 -34.66 -25.98 13.18
N ARG A 42 -34.16 -25.09 14.04
CA ARG A 42 -33.01 -24.25 13.77
C ARG A 42 -31.76 -25.08 13.44
N ASP A 43 -31.45 -26.06 14.28
CA ASP A 43 -30.31 -26.95 14.08
C ASP A 43 -30.44 -27.81 12.82
N ARG A 44 -31.65 -28.29 12.51
CA ARG A 44 -31.91 -29.03 11.28
C ARG A 44 -31.67 -28.17 10.04
N VAL A 45 -32.17 -26.93 10.03
CA VAL A 45 -32.00 -25.98 8.92
C VAL A 45 -30.52 -25.65 8.72
N ARG A 46 -29.78 -25.35 9.79
CA ARG A 46 -28.34 -25.05 9.73
C ARG A 46 -27.55 -26.24 9.17
N ARG A 47 -27.82 -27.45 9.65
CA ARG A 47 -27.15 -28.67 9.15
C ARG A 47 -27.45 -28.92 7.66
N VAL A 48 -28.66 -28.67 7.20
CA VAL A 48 -29.04 -28.79 5.79
C VAL A 48 -28.34 -27.72 4.95
N ALA A 49 -28.25 -26.48 5.44
CA ALA A 49 -27.53 -25.41 4.74
C ALA A 49 -26.05 -25.75 4.57
N GLU A 50 -25.40 -26.24 5.62
CA GLU A 50 -24.00 -26.71 5.55
C GLU A 50 -23.82 -27.87 4.55
N GLN A 51 -24.69 -28.87 4.59
CA GLN A 51 -24.62 -30.01 3.65
C GLN A 51 -24.80 -29.59 2.19
N LEU A 52 -25.56 -28.55 1.94
CA LEU A 52 -25.75 -27.97 0.59
C LEU A 52 -24.62 -26.99 0.22
N GLY A 53 -23.72 -26.64 1.13
CA GLY A 53 -22.72 -25.59 0.92
C GLY A 53 -23.37 -24.21 0.72
N TRP A 54 -24.59 -24.01 1.26
CA TRP A 54 -25.29 -22.74 1.15
C TRP A 54 -24.71 -21.73 2.15
N ARG A 55 -24.49 -20.53 1.66
CA ARG A 55 -24.17 -19.36 2.50
C ARG A 55 -25.04 -18.19 2.05
N PRO A 56 -25.39 -17.27 2.96
CA PRO A 56 -26.11 -16.04 2.60
C PRO A 56 -25.35 -15.30 1.50
N SER A 57 -26.07 -14.81 0.49
CA SER A 57 -25.44 -13.91 -0.48
C SER A 57 -25.05 -12.59 0.18
N THR A 58 -24.08 -11.86 -0.38
CA THR A 58 -23.69 -10.53 0.11
C THR A 58 -24.90 -9.60 0.22
N ALA A 59 -25.80 -9.61 -0.80
CA ALA A 59 -27.03 -8.84 -0.79
C ALA A 59 -27.98 -9.24 0.36
N ALA A 60 -28.08 -10.54 0.70
CA ALA A 60 -28.89 -10.99 1.82
C ALA A 60 -28.31 -10.55 3.18
N ARG A 61 -26.98 -10.56 3.33
CA ARG A 61 -26.28 -10.06 4.52
C ARG A 61 -26.46 -8.56 4.71
N GLN A 62 -26.32 -7.80 3.62
CA GLN A 62 -26.58 -6.34 3.63
C GLN A 62 -27.99 -5.99 4.08
N LEU A 63 -29.01 -6.73 3.60
CA LEU A 63 -30.40 -6.56 4.02
C LEU A 63 -30.63 -6.93 5.50
N SER A 64 -29.78 -7.81 6.07
CA SER A 64 -29.83 -8.15 7.52
C SER A 64 -28.98 -7.23 8.40
N GLY A 65 -28.25 -6.26 7.82
CA GLY A 65 -27.40 -5.34 8.56
C GLY A 65 -26.00 -5.89 8.89
N GLU A 66 -25.59 -7.01 8.28
CA GLU A 66 -24.31 -7.68 8.54
C GLU A 66 -23.11 -7.13 7.74
N GLY A 67 -23.31 -6.03 6.99
CA GLY A 67 -22.28 -5.41 6.18
C GLY A 67 -21.93 -6.14 4.87
N ALA A 68 -20.98 -5.62 4.12
CA ALA A 68 -20.50 -6.16 2.85
C ALA A 68 -19.53 -7.34 3.01
N ALA A 69 -18.93 -7.48 4.19
CA ALA A 69 -17.80 -8.34 4.49
C ALA A 69 -16.64 -8.11 3.49
N THR A 70 -16.37 -6.86 3.16
CA THR A 70 -15.41 -6.45 2.14
C THR A 70 -14.77 -5.14 2.54
N VAL A 71 -13.45 -5.08 2.40
CA VAL A 71 -12.64 -3.87 2.60
C VAL A 71 -12.20 -3.34 1.24
N GLY A 72 -12.19 -2.03 1.08
CA GLY A 72 -11.76 -1.37 -0.15
C GLY A 72 -10.30 -0.92 -0.10
N LEU A 73 -9.60 -1.02 -1.21
CA LEU A 73 -8.29 -0.41 -1.46
C LEU A 73 -8.29 0.16 -2.87
N VAL A 74 -8.14 1.47 -2.99
CA VAL A 74 -8.01 2.15 -4.29
C VAL A 74 -6.59 2.71 -4.39
N VAL A 75 -5.98 2.57 -5.56
CA VAL A 75 -4.65 3.13 -5.84
C VAL A 75 -4.76 4.07 -7.04
N ALA A 76 -4.48 5.35 -6.79
CA ALA A 76 -4.49 6.40 -7.81
C ALA A 76 -3.09 6.56 -8.42
N ARG A 77 -2.71 5.62 -9.30
CA ARG A 77 -1.43 5.62 -10.03
C ARG A 77 -1.61 5.06 -11.44
N PRO A 78 -0.75 5.46 -12.39
CA PRO A 78 -0.69 4.81 -13.70
C PRO A 78 -0.50 3.30 -13.56
N ALA A 79 -1.25 2.51 -14.35
CA ALA A 79 -1.27 1.04 -14.21
C ALA A 79 0.08 0.38 -14.54
N ASP A 80 0.85 0.97 -15.45
CA ASP A 80 2.20 0.53 -15.83
C ASP A 80 3.21 0.72 -14.70
N ALA A 81 3.11 1.81 -13.92
CA ALA A 81 3.95 2.04 -12.75
C ALA A 81 3.70 1.03 -11.63
N LEU A 82 2.45 0.55 -11.48
CA LEU A 82 2.08 -0.45 -10.47
C LEU A 82 2.58 -1.86 -10.80
N GLY A 83 2.74 -2.18 -12.08
CA GLY A 83 3.03 -3.55 -12.53
C GLY A 83 4.39 -4.09 -12.09
N VAL A 84 5.34 -3.22 -11.74
CA VAL A 84 6.70 -3.57 -11.31
C VAL A 84 7.01 -3.20 -9.86
N ASP A 85 6.11 -2.47 -9.19
CA ASP A 85 6.29 -2.02 -7.81
C ASP A 85 5.98 -3.15 -6.81
N SER A 86 7.02 -3.73 -6.24
CA SER A 86 6.91 -4.81 -5.26
C SER A 86 6.28 -4.38 -3.93
N PHE A 87 6.28 -3.09 -3.61
CA PHE A 87 5.72 -2.54 -2.39
C PHE A 87 4.24 -2.87 -2.24
N PHE A 88 3.43 -2.59 -3.29
CA PHE A 88 1.99 -2.84 -3.22
C PHE A 88 1.65 -4.32 -3.08
N LEU A 89 2.38 -5.22 -3.74
CA LEU A 89 2.13 -6.66 -3.60
C LEU A 89 2.44 -7.16 -2.19
N GLN A 90 3.52 -6.70 -1.57
CA GLN A 90 3.87 -7.04 -0.18
C GLN A 90 2.86 -6.44 0.80
N LEU A 91 2.46 -5.18 0.61
CA LEU A 91 1.43 -4.51 1.42
C LEU A 91 0.11 -5.28 1.36
N ILE A 92 -0.37 -5.61 0.15
CA ILE A 92 -1.60 -6.38 -0.06
C ILE A 92 -1.49 -7.77 0.56
N SER A 93 -0.33 -8.42 0.51
CA SER A 93 -0.12 -9.72 1.14
C SER A 93 -0.38 -9.65 2.65
N GLY A 94 0.21 -8.66 3.35
CA GLY A 94 -0.02 -8.46 4.78
C GLY A 94 -1.47 -8.10 5.11
N ILE A 95 -2.12 -7.27 4.27
CA ILE A 95 -3.55 -6.96 4.41
C ILE A 95 -4.39 -8.24 4.30
N GLN A 96 -4.12 -9.07 3.29
CA GLN A 96 -4.88 -10.29 3.04
C GLN A 96 -4.75 -11.33 4.16
N GLU A 97 -3.61 -11.43 4.82
CA GLU A 97 -3.44 -12.32 5.97
C GLU A 97 -4.50 -12.02 7.06
N VAL A 98 -4.65 -10.76 7.45
CA VAL A 98 -5.62 -10.34 8.47
C VAL A 98 -7.06 -10.48 8.00
N LEU A 99 -7.35 -10.05 6.75
CA LEU A 99 -8.70 -10.13 6.21
C LEU A 99 -9.18 -11.58 6.05
N ALA A 100 -8.29 -12.50 5.68
CA ALA A 100 -8.60 -13.92 5.53
C ALA A 100 -9.03 -14.56 6.85
N GLU A 101 -8.35 -14.25 7.97
CA GLU A 101 -8.74 -14.74 9.30
C GLU A 101 -10.16 -14.30 9.71
N ARG A 102 -10.55 -13.13 9.24
CA ARG A 102 -11.88 -12.54 9.51
C ARG A 102 -12.91 -12.84 8.42
N HIS A 103 -12.56 -13.62 7.42
CA HIS A 103 -13.41 -13.93 6.25
C HIS A 103 -13.87 -12.67 5.48
N LEU A 104 -13.07 -11.61 5.50
CA LEU A 104 -13.31 -10.38 4.73
C LEU A 104 -12.65 -10.49 3.35
N GLY A 105 -13.33 -9.93 2.34
CA GLY A 105 -12.77 -9.76 1.01
C GLY A 105 -12.01 -8.44 0.87
N LEU A 106 -11.03 -8.39 -0.05
CA LEU A 106 -10.42 -7.14 -0.49
C LEU A 106 -10.96 -6.76 -1.88
N LEU A 107 -11.58 -5.60 -1.99
CA LEU A 107 -11.97 -5.01 -3.27
C LEU A 107 -10.87 -4.01 -3.69
N PHE A 108 -10.06 -4.42 -4.66
CA PHE A 108 -8.95 -3.62 -5.18
C PHE A 108 -9.34 -2.93 -6.49
N GLN A 109 -9.03 -1.64 -6.62
CA GLN A 109 -9.24 -0.89 -7.85
C GLN A 109 -8.08 0.08 -8.10
N VAL A 110 -7.66 0.19 -9.37
CA VAL A 110 -6.68 1.17 -9.83
C VAL A 110 -7.42 2.26 -10.60
N VAL A 111 -7.03 3.50 -10.37
CA VAL A 111 -7.60 4.69 -11.03
C VAL A 111 -6.49 5.65 -11.43
N GLU A 112 -6.81 6.62 -12.28
CA GLU A 112 -5.82 7.54 -12.83
C GLU A 112 -5.38 8.61 -11.82
N ASP A 113 -6.31 9.12 -10.99
CA ASP A 113 -6.08 10.23 -10.08
C ASP A 113 -6.94 10.17 -8.81
N VAL A 114 -6.74 11.14 -7.92
CA VAL A 114 -7.44 11.22 -6.64
C VAL A 114 -8.93 11.56 -6.79
N ASP A 115 -9.32 12.28 -7.84
CA ASP A 115 -10.73 12.61 -8.07
C ASP A 115 -11.50 11.36 -8.50
N ALA A 116 -10.90 10.55 -9.36
CA ALA A 116 -11.43 9.24 -9.73
C ALA A 116 -11.50 8.29 -8.51
N GLU A 117 -10.52 8.34 -7.60
CA GLU A 117 -10.53 7.58 -6.34
C GLU A 117 -11.70 8.02 -5.45
N CYS A 118 -11.91 9.33 -5.27
CA CYS A 118 -13.05 9.88 -4.54
C CYS A 118 -14.39 9.45 -5.15
N ALA A 119 -14.49 9.41 -6.48
CA ALA A 119 -15.69 8.92 -7.17
C ALA A 119 -15.94 7.43 -6.90
N VAL A 120 -14.88 6.62 -6.81
CA VAL A 120 -14.98 5.20 -6.43
C VAL A 120 -15.51 5.06 -5.00
N TYR A 121 -15.00 5.82 -4.04
CA TYR A 121 -15.48 5.77 -2.65
C TYR A 121 -16.97 6.12 -2.54
N ARG A 122 -17.42 7.21 -3.20
CA ARG A 122 -18.85 7.56 -3.24
C ARG A 122 -19.72 6.43 -3.82
N ARG A 123 -19.25 5.83 -4.90
CA ARG A 123 -19.97 4.70 -5.54
C ARG A 123 -20.01 3.48 -4.64
N TRP A 124 -18.87 3.09 -4.05
CA TRP A 124 -18.82 1.92 -3.16
C TRP A 124 -19.69 2.10 -1.93
N TRP A 125 -19.70 3.31 -1.37
CA TRP A 125 -20.57 3.67 -0.26
C TRP A 125 -22.04 3.58 -0.65
N ALA A 126 -22.47 4.20 -1.76
CA ALA A 126 -23.85 4.20 -2.23
C ALA A 126 -24.35 2.78 -2.58
N GLU A 127 -23.46 1.92 -3.09
CA GLU A 127 -23.77 0.53 -3.44
C GLU A 127 -23.55 -0.45 -2.27
N HIS A 128 -23.16 0.03 -1.09
CA HIS A 128 -22.80 -0.78 0.08
C HIS A 128 -21.78 -1.89 -0.25
N ARG A 129 -20.75 -1.59 -1.06
CA ARG A 129 -19.80 -2.59 -1.54
C ARG A 129 -18.67 -2.89 -0.57
N VAL A 130 -18.39 -1.96 0.34
CA VAL A 130 -17.31 -2.08 1.33
C VAL A 130 -17.80 -1.62 2.69
N ASP A 131 -17.24 -2.17 3.75
CA ASP A 131 -17.50 -1.79 5.13
C ASP A 131 -16.51 -0.73 5.64
N GLY A 132 -15.37 -0.61 4.99
CA GLY A 132 -14.32 0.37 5.27
C GLY A 132 -13.26 0.34 4.19
N VAL A 133 -12.31 1.28 4.24
CA VAL A 133 -11.29 1.43 3.21
C VAL A 133 -9.89 1.63 3.80
N LEU A 134 -8.89 1.16 3.07
CA LEU A 134 -7.48 1.47 3.28
C LEU A 134 -7.09 2.55 2.26
N VAL A 135 -6.57 3.67 2.75
CA VAL A 135 -6.14 4.81 1.93
C VAL A 135 -4.62 4.81 1.87
N VAL A 136 -4.06 4.60 0.70
CA VAL A 136 -2.62 4.66 0.43
C VAL A 136 -2.23 5.98 -0.23
N ASP A 137 -0.93 6.26 -0.28
CA ASP A 137 -0.40 7.46 -0.93
C ASP A 137 -1.08 8.76 -0.46
N PRO A 138 -1.10 9.05 0.87
CA PRO A 138 -1.67 10.29 1.36
C PRO A 138 -0.97 11.50 0.74
N ARG A 139 -1.73 12.56 0.49
CA ARG A 139 -1.28 13.77 -0.20
C ARG A 139 -1.18 14.95 0.76
N VAL A 140 -0.42 15.95 0.37
CA VAL A 140 -0.57 17.29 0.92
C VAL A 140 -1.90 17.83 0.39
N ASP A 141 -2.75 18.40 1.25
CA ASP A 141 -4.11 18.86 0.92
C ASP A 141 -5.00 17.72 0.37
N ASP A 142 -5.00 16.57 1.05
CA ASP A 142 -5.73 15.36 0.64
C ASP A 142 -7.25 15.52 0.83
N PRO A 143 -8.07 15.43 -0.24
CA PRO A 143 -9.52 15.56 -0.11
C PRO A 143 -10.20 14.29 0.44
N ARG A 144 -9.52 13.14 0.41
CA ARG A 144 -10.11 11.84 0.73
C ARG A 144 -10.54 11.70 2.20
N PRO A 145 -9.76 12.14 3.19
CA PRO A 145 -10.18 12.04 4.59
C PRO A 145 -11.48 12.80 4.87
N GLY A 146 -11.61 14.03 4.38
CA GLY A 146 -12.84 14.81 4.53
C GLY A 146 -14.05 14.12 3.89
N LEU A 147 -13.88 13.58 2.68
CA LEU A 147 -14.93 12.81 2.00
C LEU A 147 -15.33 11.56 2.78
N LEU A 148 -14.36 10.79 3.29
CA LEU A 148 -14.64 9.55 4.00
C LEU A 148 -15.34 9.80 5.34
N ASP A 149 -15.00 10.91 6.00
CA ASP A 149 -15.70 11.39 7.20
C ASP A 149 -17.16 11.78 6.89
N GLU A 150 -17.40 12.55 5.82
CA GLU A 150 -18.76 12.89 5.34
C GLU A 150 -19.60 11.66 5.02
N LEU A 151 -19.00 10.62 4.46
CA LEU A 151 -19.67 9.36 4.14
C LEU A 151 -19.86 8.47 5.36
N GLY A 152 -19.22 8.77 6.50
CA GLY A 152 -19.17 7.88 7.66
C GLY A 152 -18.53 6.53 7.35
N LEU A 153 -17.59 6.47 6.40
CA LEU A 153 -16.93 5.25 5.97
C LEU A 153 -15.63 5.05 6.76
N PRO A 154 -15.52 4.01 7.61
CA PRO A 154 -14.32 3.74 8.38
C PRO A 154 -13.08 3.64 7.49
N ALA A 155 -11.99 4.32 7.89
CA ALA A 155 -10.80 4.37 7.07
C ALA A 155 -9.51 4.31 7.89
N VAL A 156 -8.46 3.73 7.27
CA VAL A 156 -7.08 3.76 7.76
C VAL A 156 -6.18 4.38 6.71
N VAL A 157 -5.44 5.42 7.08
CA VAL A 157 -4.47 6.08 6.20
C VAL A 157 -3.10 5.42 6.39
N ILE A 158 -2.55 4.87 5.30
CA ILE A 158 -1.24 4.21 5.26
C ILE A 158 -0.19 5.20 4.76
N GLY A 159 0.84 5.48 5.56
CA GLY A 159 1.88 6.45 5.23
C GLY A 159 1.54 7.89 5.60
N GLY A 160 0.46 8.10 6.36
CA GLY A 160 0.04 9.42 6.84
C GLY A 160 1.09 10.12 7.71
N ALA A 161 0.82 11.37 8.08
CA ALA A 161 1.66 12.14 8.98
C ALA A 161 1.17 11.97 10.43
N PRO A 162 2.08 11.74 11.40
CA PRO A 162 1.68 11.57 12.79
C PRO A 162 1.20 12.86 13.44
N ASP A 163 1.64 14.00 12.93
CA ASP A 163 1.35 15.35 13.39
C ASP A 163 0.08 15.96 12.75
N ALA A 164 -0.52 15.28 11.80
CA ALA A 164 -1.77 15.68 11.16
C ALA A 164 -2.76 14.50 11.10
N PRO A 165 -3.15 13.91 12.25
CA PRO A 165 -4.12 12.83 12.25
C PRO A 165 -5.50 13.36 11.88
N HIS A 166 -6.25 12.57 11.10
CA HIS A 166 -7.63 12.89 10.81
C HIS A 166 -8.53 12.33 11.93
N PRO A 167 -9.37 13.15 12.56
CA PRO A 167 -10.31 12.68 13.56
C PRO A 167 -11.16 11.54 13.00
N GLY A 168 -11.31 10.46 13.76
CA GLY A 168 -12.13 9.30 13.34
C GLY A 168 -11.44 8.28 12.43
N MET A 169 -10.22 8.55 11.95
CA MET A 169 -9.46 7.63 11.10
C MET A 169 -8.17 7.18 11.80
N SER A 170 -7.86 5.89 11.71
CA SER A 170 -6.55 5.42 12.13
C SER A 170 -5.49 5.77 11.10
N THR A 171 -4.26 5.98 11.56
CA THR A 171 -3.10 6.23 10.71
C THR A 171 -2.00 5.24 11.05
N VAL A 172 -1.46 4.56 10.03
CA VAL A 172 -0.27 3.72 10.18
C VAL A 172 0.85 4.34 9.35
N TRP A 173 2.00 4.62 9.99
CA TRP A 173 3.07 5.39 9.37
C TRP A 173 4.46 4.87 9.73
N ALA A 174 5.43 5.12 8.85
CA ALA A 174 6.84 4.89 9.07
C ALA A 174 7.58 6.24 9.15
N ASP A 175 8.69 6.28 9.87
CA ASP A 175 9.51 7.48 10.00
C ASP A 175 10.42 7.69 8.79
N ASP A 176 9.85 8.20 7.70
CA ASP A 176 10.59 8.56 6.49
C ASP A 176 11.66 9.63 6.76
N ALA A 177 11.42 10.53 7.74
CA ALA A 177 12.39 11.57 8.09
C ALA A 177 13.62 10.94 8.75
N GLY A 178 13.42 10.10 9.76
CA GLY A 178 14.52 9.37 10.39
C GLY A 178 15.28 8.48 9.42
N ALA A 179 14.57 7.84 8.48
CA ALA A 179 15.20 7.02 7.43
C ALA A 179 16.05 7.87 6.47
N MET A 180 15.53 9.03 5.99
CA MET A 180 16.31 9.95 5.13
C MET A 180 17.53 10.49 5.85
N ALA A 181 17.39 10.88 7.12
CA ALA A 181 18.52 11.35 7.91
C ALA A 181 19.63 10.29 8.03
N ALA A 182 19.25 9.01 8.24
CA ALA A 182 20.21 7.91 8.31
C ALA A 182 20.93 7.67 6.97
N VAL A 183 20.21 7.77 5.84
CA VAL A 183 20.82 7.66 4.50
C VAL A 183 21.82 8.80 4.26
N VAL A 184 21.45 10.04 4.60
CA VAL A 184 22.33 11.19 4.45
C VAL A 184 23.55 11.08 5.38
N ASP A 185 23.39 10.60 6.62
CA ASP A 185 24.50 10.34 7.53
C ASP A 185 25.50 9.34 6.94
N ALA A 186 25.02 8.22 6.42
CA ALA A 186 25.85 7.19 5.80
C ALA A 186 26.63 7.74 4.58
N LEU A 187 25.94 8.43 3.68
CA LEU A 187 26.58 9.02 2.49
C LEU A 187 27.58 10.12 2.88
N TYR A 188 27.25 10.95 3.86
CA TYR A 188 28.16 11.99 4.38
C TYR A 188 29.41 11.39 5.01
N ALA A 189 29.28 10.31 5.78
CA ALA A 189 30.40 9.58 6.38
C ALA A 189 31.33 8.95 5.31
N LEU A 190 30.78 8.54 4.16
CA LEU A 190 31.54 8.06 2.99
C LEU A 190 32.19 9.20 2.18
N GLY A 191 32.03 10.46 2.60
CA GLY A 191 32.65 11.61 1.94
C GLY A 191 31.79 12.27 0.86
N HIS A 192 30.58 11.81 0.60
CA HIS A 192 29.70 12.42 -0.40
C HIS A 192 29.23 13.81 0.03
N ARG A 193 29.32 14.78 -0.88
CA ARG A 193 28.91 16.17 -0.67
C ARG A 193 27.91 16.66 -1.71
N ARG A 194 27.89 16.05 -2.90
CA ARG A 194 26.91 16.30 -3.97
C ARG A 194 25.94 15.10 -4.01
N ILE A 195 24.78 15.27 -3.38
CA ILE A 195 23.76 14.23 -3.23
C ILE A 195 22.50 14.67 -3.97
N VAL A 196 21.96 13.82 -4.82
CA VAL A 196 20.68 14.08 -5.51
C VAL A 196 19.67 12.98 -5.14
N HIS A 197 18.49 13.40 -4.79
CA HIS A 197 17.33 12.56 -4.54
C HIS A 197 16.43 12.52 -5.78
N ILE A 198 16.26 11.35 -6.36
CA ILE A 198 15.35 11.08 -7.46
C ILE A 198 14.06 10.57 -6.81
N ALA A 199 13.17 11.53 -6.57
CA ALA A 199 11.96 11.35 -5.79
C ALA A 199 10.82 10.79 -6.64
N GLY A 200 9.81 10.24 -5.99
CA GLY A 200 8.58 9.80 -6.63
C GLY A 200 7.64 10.95 -7.03
N LEU A 201 6.36 10.64 -7.12
CA LEU A 201 5.31 11.60 -7.52
C LEU A 201 5.27 12.81 -6.58
N PRO A 202 5.18 14.03 -7.15
CA PRO A 202 5.02 15.24 -6.37
C PRO A 202 3.67 15.27 -5.65
N GLY A 203 3.61 15.97 -4.52
CA GLY A 203 2.39 16.14 -3.72
C GLY A 203 2.04 14.94 -2.84
N LEU A 204 2.76 13.82 -2.91
CA LEU A 204 2.63 12.74 -1.94
C LEU A 204 3.27 13.13 -0.62
N ALA A 205 2.57 12.91 0.50
CA ALA A 205 3.03 13.34 1.82
C ALA A 205 4.40 12.75 2.20
N HIS A 206 4.68 11.50 1.84
CA HIS A 206 5.96 10.88 2.10
C HIS A 206 7.08 11.45 1.19
N THR A 207 6.81 11.74 -0.09
CA THR A 207 7.75 12.40 -1.00
C THR A 207 8.15 13.77 -0.44
N GLU A 208 7.17 14.56 -0.03
CA GLU A 208 7.43 15.90 0.52
C GLU A 208 8.19 15.84 1.86
N ARG A 209 7.91 14.83 2.71
CA ARG A 209 8.68 14.62 3.95
C ARG A 209 10.15 14.30 3.65
N ARG A 210 10.42 13.40 2.71
CA ARG A 210 11.78 13.03 2.29
C ARG A 210 12.54 14.24 1.73
N ILE A 211 11.91 15.01 0.86
CA ILE A 211 12.49 16.25 0.28
C ILE A 211 12.82 17.25 1.37
N ARG A 212 11.90 17.53 2.28
CA ARG A 212 12.12 18.47 3.40
C ARG A 212 13.25 18.01 4.30
N THR A 213 13.28 16.71 4.64
CA THR A 213 14.31 16.16 5.50
C THR A 213 15.68 16.22 4.85
N LEU A 214 15.79 15.85 3.56
CA LEU A 214 17.05 15.95 2.84
C LEU A 214 17.61 17.39 2.88
N ARG A 215 16.76 18.42 2.66
CA ARG A 215 17.17 19.82 2.74
C ARG A 215 17.66 20.20 4.14
N ALA A 216 16.89 19.84 5.16
CA ALA A 216 17.25 20.12 6.55
C ALA A 216 18.58 19.45 6.96
N GLU A 217 18.79 18.20 6.55
CA GLU A 217 20.02 17.48 6.81
C GLU A 217 21.22 18.06 6.05
N ALA A 218 21.00 18.58 4.86
CA ALA A 218 22.01 19.28 4.10
C ALA A 218 22.43 20.60 4.75
N GLU A 219 21.48 21.40 5.16
CA GLU A 219 21.74 22.64 5.91
C GLU A 219 22.49 22.38 7.21
N ARG A 220 22.09 21.37 7.97
CA ARG A 220 22.74 20.99 9.23
C ARG A 220 24.21 20.59 9.06
N ARG A 221 24.58 20.00 7.91
CA ARG A 221 25.94 19.53 7.61
C ARG A 221 26.74 20.48 6.73
N GLY A 222 26.15 21.59 6.28
CA GLY A 222 26.79 22.52 5.35
C GLY A 222 27.08 21.86 4.00
N LEU A 223 26.20 20.98 3.53
CA LEU A 223 26.33 20.38 2.20
C LEU A 223 26.04 21.43 1.13
N PRO A 224 26.96 21.66 0.17
CA PRO A 224 26.83 22.77 -0.77
C PRO A 224 25.72 22.55 -1.80
N GLU A 225 25.42 21.27 -2.09
CA GLU A 225 24.54 20.94 -3.19
C GLU A 225 23.73 19.66 -2.93
N VAL A 226 22.47 19.85 -2.54
CA VAL A 226 21.47 18.78 -2.50
C VAL A 226 20.25 19.19 -3.29
N ARG A 227 19.77 18.29 -4.12
CA ARG A 227 18.58 18.50 -4.95
C ARG A 227 17.65 17.31 -4.86
N SER A 228 16.34 17.57 -5.00
CA SER A 228 15.36 16.52 -5.22
C SER A 228 14.65 16.77 -6.56
N LEU A 229 14.55 15.74 -7.38
CA LEU A 229 13.88 15.77 -8.68
C LEU A 229 12.76 14.76 -8.67
N THR A 230 11.53 15.22 -8.86
CA THR A 230 10.35 14.35 -8.86
C THR A 230 10.19 13.61 -10.18
N THR A 231 9.65 12.40 -10.12
CA THR A 231 9.39 11.48 -11.23
C THR A 231 8.01 10.85 -11.06
N ASP A 232 7.64 9.99 -11.98
CA ASP A 232 6.42 9.15 -11.92
C ASP A 232 6.65 7.75 -11.34
N TYR A 233 7.79 7.49 -10.70
CA TYR A 233 8.25 6.19 -10.22
C TYR A 233 8.68 5.20 -11.32
N SER A 234 8.60 5.56 -12.61
CA SER A 234 8.96 4.65 -13.69
C SER A 234 10.50 4.50 -13.83
N ASP A 235 10.91 3.34 -14.34
CA ASP A 235 12.28 3.05 -14.75
C ASP A 235 12.75 4.04 -15.82
N ALA A 236 11.89 4.37 -16.78
CA ALA A 236 12.18 5.29 -17.87
C ALA A 236 12.55 6.68 -17.35
N GLN A 237 11.77 7.25 -16.42
CA GLN A 237 12.09 8.56 -15.81
C GLN A 237 13.32 8.46 -14.90
N GLY A 238 13.46 7.38 -14.14
CA GLY A 238 14.63 7.11 -13.31
C GLY A 238 15.93 7.14 -14.15
N ALA A 239 15.95 6.42 -15.26
CA ALA A 239 17.08 6.39 -16.20
C ALA A 239 17.34 7.76 -16.88
N ALA A 240 16.27 8.43 -17.35
CA ALA A 240 16.39 9.71 -18.04
C ALA A 240 16.95 10.81 -17.12
N VAL A 241 16.45 10.87 -15.87
CA VAL A 241 16.97 11.82 -14.87
C VAL A 241 18.43 11.52 -14.53
N THR A 242 18.79 10.25 -14.38
CA THR A 242 20.17 9.82 -14.10
C THR A 242 21.12 10.24 -15.22
N ARG A 243 20.79 9.95 -16.48
CA ARG A 243 21.61 10.39 -17.62
C ARG A 243 21.85 11.90 -17.61
N ARG A 244 20.80 12.68 -17.49
CA ARG A 244 20.90 14.15 -17.45
C ARG A 244 21.79 14.66 -16.31
N LEU A 245 21.73 14.00 -15.14
CA LEU A 245 22.57 14.39 -14.00
C LEU A 245 24.04 14.03 -14.20
N LEU A 246 24.34 12.85 -14.75
CA LEU A 246 25.70 12.37 -14.94
C LEU A 246 26.39 13.03 -16.15
N GLU A 247 25.65 13.48 -17.16
CA GLU A 247 26.17 14.26 -18.30
C GLU A 247 26.36 15.75 -17.98
N GLY A 248 25.89 16.22 -16.82
CA GLY A 248 26.04 17.59 -16.39
C GLY A 248 27.50 17.97 -16.08
N ALA A 249 27.78 19.28 -16.00
CA ALA A 249 29.12 19.81 -15.70
C ALA A 249 29.62 19.40 -14.30
N GLU A 250 28.69 19.23 -13.33
CA GLU A 250 28.99 18.84 -11.96
C GLU A 250 28.12 17.64 -11.58
N PRO A 251 28.54 16.40 -11.95
CA PRO A 251 27.74 15.22 -11.66
C PRO A 251 27.69 14.94 -10.15
N PRO A 252 26.55 14.44 -9.64
CA PRO A 252 26.43 14.03 -8.25
C PRO A 252 27.33 12.84 -7.95
N SER A 253 27.86 12.77 -6.72
CA SER A 253 28.62 11.63 -6.26
C SER A 253 27.74 10.56 -5.59
N ALA A 254 26.49 10.89 -5.25
CA ALA A 254 25.51 9.93 -4.71
C ALA A 254 24.09 10.25 -5.19
N LEU A 255 23.33 9.19 -5.46
CA LEU A 255 21.94 9.20 -5.89
C LEU A 255 21.08 8.39 -4.91
N ILE A 256 19.98 8.98 -4.46
CA ILE A 256 18.95 8.32 -3.62
C ILE A 256 17.69 8.21 -4.47
N TYR A 257 17.15 7.01 -4.64
CA TYR A 257 15.93 6.78 -5.42
C TYR A 257 14.77 6.37 -4.53
N ASP A 258 13.59 6.89 -4.78
CA ASP A 258 12.39 6.59 -4.00
C ASP A 258 11.82 5.17 -4.22
N ASN A 259 12.32 4.41 -5.20
CA ASN A 259 12.08 2.98 -5.32
C ASN A 259 13.28 2.25 -5.95
N ASP A 260 13.25 0.94 -5.91
CA ASP A 260 14.28 0.03 -6.44
C ASP A 260 14.30 -0.02 -7.97
N VAL A 261 13.14 0.09 -8.62
CA VAL A 261 12.99 0.06 -10.08
C VAL A 261 13.75 1.23 -10.73
N MET A 262 13.54 2.45 -10.23
CA MET A 262 14.29 3.63 -10.67
C MET A 262 15.79 3.50 -10.37
N ALA A 263 16.14 2.94 -9.19
CA ALA A 263 17.55 2.76 -8.82
C ALA A 263 18.27 1.80 -9.76
N LEU A 264 17.64 0.68 -10.13
CA LEU A 264 18.18 -0.28 -11.10
C LEU A 264 18.33 0.35 -12.49
N ALA A 265 17.34 1.06 -12.95
CA ALA A 265 17.39 1.79 -14.22
C ALA A 265 18.49 2.88 -14.19
N GLY A 266 18.68 3.52 -13.05
CA GLY A 266 19.77 4.49 -12.82
C GLY A 266 21.15 3.85 -12.87
N VAL A 267 21.33 2.68 -12.25
CA VAL A 267 22.59 1.91 -12.34
C VAL A 267 22.90 1.51 -13.78
N ALA A 268 21.90 1.04 -14.53
CA ALA A 268 22.06 0.72 -15.94
C ALA A 268 22.47 1.95 -16.76
N ALA A 269 21.78 3.09 -16.57
CA ALA A 269 22.11 4.36 -17.24
C ALA A 269 23.52 4.87 -16.89
N ALA A 270 23.94 4.77 -15.62
CA ALA A 270 25.28 5.12 -15.20
C ALA A 270 26.35 4.24 -15.90
N SER A 271 26.11 2.93 -15.98
CA SER A 271 27.00 1.98 -16.66
C SER A 271 27.12 2.27 -18.17
N GLU A 272 26.01 2.59 -18.84
CA GLU A 272 26.00 2.98 -20.26
C GLU A 272 26.87 4.23 -20.54
N LEU A 273 26.89 5.17 -19.59
CA LEU A 273 27.70 6.38 -19.65
C LEU A 273 29.17 6.19 -19.18
N GLY A 274 29.52 4.97 -18.77
CA GLY A 274 30.87 4.66 -18.28
C GLY A 274 31.15 5.04 -16.82
N PHE A 275 30.09 5.41 -16.05
CA PHE A 275 30.24 5.67 -14.62
C PHE A 275 30.18 4.35 -13.85
N SER A 276 31.19 4.09 -13.04
CA SER A 276 31.22 2.93 -12.16
C SER A 276 30.34 3.17 -10.91
N VAL A 277 29.54 2.18 -10.52
CA VAL A 277 28.82 2.15 -9.25
C VAL A 277 29.50 1.09 -8.37
N PRO A 278 30.00 1.44 -7.18
CA PRO A 278 29.95 2.73 -6.48
C PRO A 278 31.11 3.70 -6.82
N GLY A 279 32.09 3.30 -7.65
CA GLY A 279 33.40 4.00 -7.81
C GLY A 279 33.28 5.48 -8.21
N ALA A 280 32.39 5.82 -9.15
CA ALA A 280 32.13 7.20 -9.58
C ALA A 280 30.88 7.79 -8.95
N VAL A 281 29.83 6.97 -8.70
CA VAL A 281 28.58 7.40 -8.12
C VAL A 281 28.00 6.31 -7.21
N SER A 282 27.67 6.65 -5.97
CA SER A 282 26.96 5.77 -5.04
C SER A 282 25.46 5.82 -5.29
N VAL A 283 24.78 4.67 -5.13
CA VAL A 283 23.34 4.52 -5.35
C VAL A 283 22.68 3.90 -4.13
N VAL A 284 21.60 4.51 -3.67
CA VAL A 284 20.72 4.00 -2.58
C VAL A 284 19.29 3.93 -3.09
N ALA A 285 18.61 2.79 -2.87
CA ALA A 285 17.18 2.60 -3.13
C ALA A 285 16.35 2.73 -1.85
N TRP A 286 15.14 3.27 -1.97
CA TRP A 286 14.23 3.38 -0.83
C TRP A 286 13.56 2.06 -0.46
N GLU A 287 13.48 1.11 -1.39
CA GLU A 287 12.88 -0.20 -1.18
C GLU A 287 13.92 -1.32 -1.32
N ASP A 288 13.96 -2.26 -0.34
CA ASP A 288 14.82 -3.45 -0.39
C ASP A 288 14.06 -4.67 -0.94
N SER A 289 13.71 -4.63 -2.22
CA SER A 289 13.10 -5.78 -2.87
C SER A 289 14.14 -6.86 -3.25
N PRO A 290 13.69 -8.04 -3.67
CA PRO A 290 14.59 -9.05 -4.24
C PRO A 290 15.42 -8.54 -5.41
N LEU A 291 14.91 -7.58 -6.20
CA LEU A 291 15.63 -6.97 -7.33
C LEU A 291 16.97 -6.35 -6.92
N CYS A 292 17.05 -5.76 -5.71
CA CYS A 292 18.27 -5.17 -5.18
C CYS A 292 19.44 -6.16 -5.07
N ARG A 293 19.17 -7.47 -5.11
CA ARG A 293 20.14 -8.56 -4.98
C ARG A 293 20.25 -9.45 -6.22
N MET A 294 19.49 -9.14 -7.28
CA MET A 294 19.50 -9.93 -8.53
C MET A 294 20.50 -9.44 -9.56
N VAL A 295 20.89 -8.17 -9.49
CA VAL A 295 21.85 -7.55 -10.40
C VAL A 295 23.07 -7.00 -9.64
N LYS A 296 24.20 -6.84 -10.35
CA LYS A 296 25.42 -6.27 -9.82
C LYS A 296 25.62 -4.83 -10.31
N PRO A 297 26.08 -3.96 -9.40
CA PRO A 297 26.34 -4.16 -7.97
C PRO A 297 25.04 -4.38 -7.18
N TRP A 298 25.07 -5.16 -6.09
CA TRP A 298 23.94 -5.28 -5.19
C TRP A 298 23.60 -3.92 -4.58
N LEU A 299 22.32 -3.52 -4.65
CA LEU A 299 21.91 -2.20 -4.21
C LEU A 299 21.86 -2.09 -2.69
N SER A 300 22.49 -1.04 -2.18
CA SER A 300 22.21 -0.53 -0.84
C SER A 300 20.79 0.01 -0.80
N ALA A 301 20.01 -0.39 0.17
CA ALA A 301 18.59 -0.08 0.19
C ALA A 301 18.03 0.06 1.61
N LEU A 302 16.95 0.81 1.75
CA LEU A 302 16.19 0.89 2.98
C LEU A 302 15.27 -0.34 3.11
N SER A 303 15.54 -1.15 4.13
CA SER A 303 14.73 -2.32 4.45
C SER A 303 13.66 -1.99 5.47
N ARG A 304 12.43 -2.37 5.15
CA ARG A 304 11.26 -2.34 6.06
C ARG A 304 10.44 -3.61 5.86
N ASP A 305 9.70 -3.99 6.86
CA ASP A 305 8.71 -5.07 6.74
C ASP A 305 7.40 -4.51 6.17
N THR A 306 7.28 -4.54 4.82
CA THR A 306 6.10 -4.03 4.12
C THR A 306 4.88 -4.94 4.32
N VAL A 307 5.10 -6.24 4.55
CA VAL A 307 4.03 -7.19 4.89
C VAL A 307 3.45 -6.83 6.26
N GLU A 308 4.32 -6.60 7.27
CA GLU A 308 3.88 -6.15 8.61
C GLU A 308 3.18 -4.80 8.56
N PHE A 309 3.63 -3.89 7.67
CA PHE A 309 2.96 -2.61 7.45
C PHE A 309 1.50 -2.79 6.98
N GLY A 310 1.29 -3.70 6.01
CA GLY A 310 -0.04 -4.07 5.54
C GLY A 310 -0.89 -4.76 6.60
N ARG A 311 -0.28 -5.69 7.36
CA ARG A 311 -0.94 -6.40 8.48
C ARG A 311 -1.41 -5.41 9.55
N THR A 312 -0.55 -4.50 9.98
CA THR A 312 -0.90 -3.46 10.95
C THR A 312 -2.04 -2.59 10.45
N ALA A 313 -2.03 -2.16 9.19
CA ALA A 313 -3.10 -1.35 8.62
C ALA A 313 -4.46 -2.09 8.60
N ALA A 314 -4.47 -3.36 8.24
CA ALA A 314 -5.68 -4.17 8.25
C ALA A 314 -6.20 -4.45 9.67
N GLN A 315 -5.31 -4.65 10.64
CA GLN A 315 -5.67 -4.78 12.06
C GLN A 315 -6.33 -3.50 12.60
N GLU A 316 -5.77 -2.33 12.27
CA GLU A 316 -6.37 -1.05 12.66
C GLU A 316 -7.74 -0.85 12.01
N LEU A 317 -7.90 -1.20 10.72
CA LEU A 317 -9.20 -1.08 10.07
C LEU A 317 -10.23 -2.05 10.68
N THR A 318 -9.85 -3.31 10.92
CA THR A 318 -10.76 -4.26 11.54
C THR A 318 -11.14 -3.86 12.96
N ALA A 319 -10.23 -3.24 13.72
CA ALA A 319 -10.54 -2.69 15.03
C ALA A 319 -11.55 -1.52 14.95
N LEU A 320 -11.46 -0.65 13.95
CA LEU A 320 -12.46 0.39 13.69
C LEU A 320 -13.82 -0.20 13.32
N LEU A 321 -13.86 -1.23 12.48
CA LEU A 321 -15.08 -1.93 12.10
C LEU A 321 -15.78 -2.60 13.30
N ASP A 322 -15.00 -3.01 14.30
CA ASP A 322 -15.51 -3.55 15.57
C ASP A 322 -15.94 -2.44 16.56
N GLY A 323 -15.90 -1.16 16.16
CA GLY A 323 -16.28 -0.01 17.00
C GLY A 323 -15.17 0.48 17.94
N GLY A 324 -13.92 0.06 17.71
CA GLY A 324 -12.75 0.55 18.44
C GLY A 324 -12.41 2.01 18.10
N PRO A 325 -11.59 2.69 18.91
CA PRO A 325 -11.17 4.07 18.67
C PRO A 325 -10.13 4.16 17.54
N ALA A 326 -10.11 5.28 16.83
CA ALA A 326 -9.05 5.63 15.89
C ALA A 326 -7.70 5.80 16.60
N ARG A 327 -6.63 5.31 15.98
CA ARG A 327 -5.26 5.33 16.55
C ARG A 327 -4.23 5.75 15.52
N THR A 328 -3.14 6.35 16.01
CA THR A 328 -1.94 6.61 15.21
C THR A 328 -0.87 5.59 15.60
N VAL A 329 -0.54 4.68 14.69
CA VAL A 329 0.41 3.59 14.92
C VAL A 329 1.67 3.82 14.11
N ARG A 330 2.82 3.82 14.78
CA ARG A 330 4.13 3.89 14.16
C ARG A 330 4.69 2.48 13.98
N VAL A 331 5.06 2.14 12.74
CA VAL A 331 5.82 0.92 12.47
C VAL A 331 7.34 1.17 12.64
N PRO A 332 8.17 0.11 12.73
CA PRO A 332 9.61 0.28 12.83
C PRO A 332 10.20 1.16 11.72
N VAL A 333 11.19 1.97 12.09
CA VAL A 333 11.90 2.86 11.15
C VAL A 333 12.62 2.00 10.10
N PRO A 334 12.50 2.32 8.80
CA PRO A 334 13.29 1.65 7.76
C PRO A 334 14.79 1.76 8.03
N ARG A 335 15.54 0.68 7.84
CA ARG A 335 16.98 0.62 8.11
C ARG A 335 17.76 0.53 6.81
N LEU A 336 18.81 1.34 6.69
CA LEU A 336 19.72 1.22 5.56
C LEU A 336 20.53 -0.09 5.67
N ILE A 337 20.44 -0.90 4.63
CA ILE A 337 21.28 -2.09 4.41
C ILE A 337 22.31 -1.71 3.37
N GLU A 338 23.54 -1.48 3.83
CA GLU A 338 24.66 -1.16 2.96
C GLU A 338 25.12 -2.39 2.18
N ARG A 339 25.36 -2.20 0.86
CA ARG A 339 25.81 -3.24 -0.07
C ARG A 339 26.84 -2.66 -1.05
N GLU A 340 26.95 -3.27 -2.21
CA GLU A 340 28.00 -2.98 -3.21
C GLU A 340 27.80 -1.64 -3.95
N SER A 341 26.58 -1.07 -3.94
CA SER A 341 26.28 0.16 -4.69
C SER A 341 26.62 1.46 -3.94
N THR A 342 27.10 1.38 -2.71
CA THR A 342 27.63 2.51 -1.96
C THR A 342 29.09 2.28 -1.57
N GLY A 343 29.91 3.32 -1.64
CA GLY A 343 31.33 3.26 -1.30
C GLY A 343 31.89 4.65 -1.02
N PRO A 344 33.17 4.76 -0.60
CA PRO A 344 33.82 6.05 -0.38
C PRO A 344 33.78 6.94 -1.62
N CYS A 345 33.52 8.24 -1.41
CA CYS A 345 33.59 9.21 -2.49
C CYS A 345 35.04 9.37 -2.96
N THR A 346 35.31 9.02 -4.22
CA THR A 346 36.63 9.14 -4.81
C THR A 346 36.82 10.44 -5.60
N ALA A 347 35.76 11.24 -5.77
CA ALA A 347 35.87 12.56 -6.40
C ALA A 347 36.65 13.50 -5.47
N GLU A 348 37.77 14.06 -5.97
CA GLU A 348 38.52 15.12 -5.28
C GLU A 348 37.54 16.26 -4.91
N ALA A 349 37.67 16.73 -3.66
CA ALA A 349 36.86 17.78 -3.05
C ALA A 349 37.02 19.12 -3.76
#